data_50dfe6296de45b9e7b10e447bfa60e74
#
_entry.id   50dfe6296de45b9e7b10e447bfa60e74
#
_cell.length_a   1.000
_cell.length_b   1.000
_cell.length_c   1.000
_cell.angle_alpha   90.00
_cell.angle_beta   90.00
_cell.angle_gamma   90.00
#
_symmetry.space_group_name_H-M   'P 1'
#
loop_
_entity.id
_entity.type
_entity.pdbx_description
1 polymer ?
#
loop_
_entity_poly.entity_id
_entity_poly.type
_entity_poly.pdbx_seq_one_letter_code
_entity_poly.pdbx_strand_id
1 'polypeptide(L)'
;MTRRIEAGPVLVALGALVLLVSIFLDWYEPSVTAWEAFEFLDLLLAVLAIAALAAAAGAMRPEATVVERHWLPAIAAAITVVVASQILDRPPSVDGDPTTGAWLALGAALVMCLGTLLTLGRVSFALTVEGRDTRRRVSAVDARTDPPTSEGPAVPTGTTRVMGGERE
;
A
#
# COMPACT_ATOMS: atom_id res chain seq x y z
N MET A 1 0.52 -2.83 17.73
CA MET A 1 1.01 -3.29 16.42
C MET A 1 1.04 -2.09 15.49
N THR A 2 2.21 -1.57 15.19
CA THR A 2 2.40 -0.45 14.24
C THR A 2 2.41 -1.04 12.82
N ARG A 3 1.33 -0.85 12.09
CA ARG A 3 1.25 -1.26 10.70
C ARG A 3 1.90 -0.15 9.87
N ARG A 4 3.03 -0.44 9.25
CA ARG A 4 3.67 0.48 8.31
C ARG A 4 2.88 0.41 7.00
N ILE A 5 2.18 1.49 6.66
CA ILE A 5 1.49 1.62 5.38
C ILE A 5 2.50 2.22 4.40
N GLU A 6 2.79 1.50 3.33
CA GLU A 6 3.63 2.00 2.24
C GLU A 6 2.85 3.09 1.47
N ALA A 7 3.45 4.26 1.27
CA ALA A 7 2.79 5.38 0.60
C ALA A 7 2.54 5.12 -0.90
N GLY A 8 3.40 4.34 -1.54
CA GLY A 8 3.28 4.04 -2.97
C GLY A 8 1.95 3.39 -3.36
N PRO A 9 1.53 2.26 -2.77
CA PRO A 9 0.24 1.64 -3.06
C PRO A 9 -0.95 2.54 -2.75
N VAL A 10 -0.86 3.39 -1.71
CA VAL A 10 -1.93 4.35 -1.39
C VAL A 10 -2.08 5.38 -2.49
N LEU A 11 -0.98 5.94 -3.01
CA LEU A 11 -1.01 6.88 -4.13
C LEU A 11 -1.57 6.24 -5.40
N VAL A 12 -1.18 4.99 -5.70
CA VAL A 12 -1.75 4.25 -6.83
C VAL A 12 -3.25 4.07 -6.67
N ALA A 13 -3.73 3.66 -5.49
CA ALA A 13 -5.15 3.50 -5.23
C ALA A 13 -5.93 4.81 -5.36
N LEU A 14 -5.37 5.91 -4.82
CA LEU A 14 -5.98 7.24 -4.94
C LEU A 14 -6.06 7.68 -6.40
N GLY A 15 -4.97 7.58 -7.17
CA GLY A 15 -4.94 7.89 -8.59
C GLY A 15 -5.94 7.07 -9.39
N ALA A 16 -6.03 5.76 -9.12
CA ALA A 16 -6.99 4.89 -9.80
C ALA A 16 -8.45 5.25 -9.50
N LEU A 17 -8.76 5.64 -8.26
CA LEU A 17 -10.10 6.14 -7.89
C LEU A 17 -10.43 7.45 -8.61
N VAL A 18 -9.49 8.39 -8.64
CA VAL A 18 -9.67 9.67 -9.35
C VAL A 18 -9.85 9.44 -10.84
N LEU A 19 -9.10 8.48 -11.43
CA LEU A 19 -9.27 8.10 -12.83
C LEU A 19 -10.66 7.54 -13.10
N LEU A 20 -11.18 6.65 -12.25
CA LEU A 20 -12.54 6.13 -12.38
C LEU A 20 -13.60 7.23 -12.32
N VAL A 21 -13.43 8.19 -11.43
CA VAL A 21 -14.34 9.33 -11.36
C VAL A 21 -14.24 10.19 -12.62
N SER A 22 -13.04 10.40 -13.15
CA SER A 22 -12.83 11.24 -14.32
C SER A 22 -13.52 10.72 -15.59
N ILE A 23 -13.74 9.40 -15.71
CA ILE A 23 -14.43 8.80 -16.86
C ILE A 23 -15.89 9.31 -16.97
N PHE A 24 -16.50 9.68 -15.85
CA PHE A 24 -17.87 10.21 -15.80
C PHE A 24 -17.96 11.73 -15.89
N LEU A 25 -16.83 12.43 -15.96
CA LEU A 25 -16.79 13.88 -16.17
C LEU A 25 -16.69 14.18 -17.67
N ASP A 26 -16.97 15.44 -18.02
CA ASP A 26 -16.81 15.94 -19.38
C ASP A 26 -15.32 15.93 -19.78
N TRP A 27 -15.02 15.23 -20.86
CA TRP A 27 -13.68 15.13 -21.42
C TRP A 27 -13.43 16.12 -22.53
N TYR A 28 -14.51 16.47 -23.28
CA TYR A 28 -14.44 17.40 -24.40
C TYR A 28 -15.64 18.37 -24.41
N GLU A 29 -15.46 19.55 -24.99
CA GLU A 29 -16.57 20.45 -25.23
C GLU A 29 -17.49 19.94 -26.37
N PRO A 30 -18.82 20.20 -26.32
CA PRO A 30 -19.58 20.98 -25.32
C PRO A 30 -20.18 20.15 -24.16
N SER A 31 -19.59 19.20 -23.59
CA SER A 31 -20.02 18.29 -22.49
C SER A 31 -20.13 16.85 -22.96
N VAL A 32 -19.07 16.37 -23.60
CA VAL A 32 -18.95 14.98 -24.02
C VAL A 32 -18.15 14.21 -23.00
N THR A 33 -18.76 13.23 -22.36
CA THR A 33 -18.10 12.34 -21.39
C THR A 33 -17.20 11.34 -22.09
N ALA A 34 -16.32 10.66 -21.36
CA ALA A 34 -15.51 9.59 -21.92
C ALA A 34 -16.38 8.48 -22.53
N TRP A 35 -17.53 8.16 -21.89
CA TRP A 35 -18.48 7.15 -22.36
C TRP A 35 -19.14 7.48 -23.72
N GLU A 36 -19.27 8.75 -24.04
CA GLU A 36 -19.84 9.22 -25.30
C GLU A 36 -18.78 9.40 -26.38
N ALA A 37 -17.54 9.75 -25.96
CA ALA A 37 -16.42 9.97 -26.86
C ALA A 37 -15.79 8.67 -27.37
N PHE A 38 -15.78 7.64 -26.52
CA PHE A 38 -15.04 6.41 -26.77
C PHE A 38 -15.98 5.19 -26.76
N GLU A 39 -15.91 4.34 -27.76
CA GLU A 39 -16.68 3.09 -27.82
C GLU A 39 -16.05 1.95 -26.99
N PHE A 40 -14.74 1.97 -26.81
CA PHE A 40 -13.99 0.88 -26.16
C PHE A 40 -12.93 1.34 -25.17
N LEU A 41 -12.36 2.53 -25.34
CA LEU A 41 -11.23 3.03 -24.54
C LEU A 41 -11.64 3.37 -23.10
N ASP A 42 -12.86 3.81 -22.88
CA ASP A 42 -13.45 4.05 -21.55
C ASP A 42 -13.52 2.78 -20.74
N LEU A 43 -14.01 1.68 -21.35
CA LEU A 43 -14.05 0.37 -20.71
C LEU A 43 -12.63 -0.13 -20.40
N LEU A 44 -11.69 0.06 -21.33
CA LEU A 44 -10.28 -0.30 -21.13
C LEU A 44 -9.69 0.49 -19.96
N LEU A 45 -9.91 1.81 -19.89
CA LEU A 45 -9.45 2.65 -18.79
C LEU A 45 -10.07 2.23 -17.45
N ALA A 46 -11.38 1.91 -17.42
CA ALA A 46 -12.06 1.41 -16.24
C ALA A 46 -11.46 0.08 -15.76
N VAL A 47 -11.23 -0.87 -16.66
CA VAL A 47 -10.61 -2.17 -16.34
C VAL A 47 -9.18 -1.98 -15.81
N LEU A 48 -8.38 -1.14 -16.44
CA LEU A 48 -7.02 -0.84 -15.98
C LEU A 48 -7.01 -0.15 -14.61
N ALA A 49 -7.95 0.76 -14.35
CA ALA A 49 -8.08 1.43 -13.05
C ALA A 49 -8.48 0.42 -11.96
N ILE A 50 -9.43 -0.49 -12.25
CA ILE A 50 -9.82 -1.56 -11.33
C ILE A 50 -8.65 -2.52 -11.07
N ALA A 51 -7.90 -2.89 -12.11
CA ALA A 51 -6.71 -3.73 -11.98
C ALA A 51 -5.63 -3.06 -11.10
N ALA A 52 -5.42 -1.74 -11.26
CA ALA A 52 -4.51 -0.96 -10.43
C ALA A 52 -4.97 -0.91 -8.97
N LEU A 53 -6.28 -0.74 -8.71
CA LEU A 53 -6.85 -0.80 -7.36
C LEU A 53 -6.65 -2.17 -6.73
N ALA A 54 -6.92 -3.24 -7.48
CA ALA A 54 -6.73 -4.62 -7.00
C ALA A 54 -5.26 -4.90 -6.67
N ALA A 55 -4.33 -4.46 -7.52
CA ALA A 55 -2.90 -4.60 -7.29
C ALA A 55 -2.42 -3.77 -6.08
N ALA A 56 -2.91 -2.55 -5.92
CA ALA A 56 -2.61 -1.71 -4.76
C ALA A 56 -3.16 -2.31 -3.46
N ALA A 57 -4.39 -2.85 -3.50
CA ALA A 57 -4.99 -3.55 -2.36
C ALA A 57 -4.22 -4.82 -1.98
N GLY A 58 -3.76 -5.60 -2.97
CA GLY A 58 -2.90 -6.77 -2.77
C GLY A 58 -1.55 -6.41 -2.15
N ALA A 59 -0.95 -5.26 -2.54
CA ALA A 59 0.27 -4.77 -1.92
C ALA A 59 0.08 -4.40 -0.44
N MET A 60 -1.12 -3.94 -0.07
CA MET A 60 -1.49 -3.63 1.32
C MET A 60 -1.90 -4.87 2.13
N ARG A 61 -2.40 -5.93 1.46
CA ARG A 61 -2.85 -7.19 2.06
C ARG A 61 -2.32 -8.37 1.26
N PRO A 62 -1.12 -8.89 1.55
CA PRO A 62 -0.48 -9.94 0.76
C PRO A 62 -1.28 -11.25 0.70
N GLU A 63 -2.24 -11.46 1.59
CA GLU A 63 -3.13 -12.63 1.62
C GLU A 63 -4.24 -12.59 0.54
N ALA A 64 -4.46 -11.44 -0.10
CA ALA A 64 -5.54 -11.22 -1.07
C ALA A 64 -5.02 -10.71 -2.42
N THR A 65 -3.89 -11.23 -2.90
CA THR A 65 -3.31 -10.82 -4.17
C THR A 65 -4.11 -11.40 -5.35
N VAL A 66 -4.88 -10.54 -6.02
CA VAL A 66 -5.54 -10.85 -7.31
C VAL A 66 -4.63 -10.48 -8.49
N VAL A 67 -3.87 -9.38 -8.35
CA VAL A 67 -2.92 -8.90 -9.34
C VAL A 67 -1.56 -8.73 -8.68
N GLU A 68 -0.53 -9.30 -9.28
CA GLU A 68 0.83 -9.22 -8.74
C GLU A 68 1.39 -7.80 -8.84
N ARG A 69 2.09 -7.38 -7.80
CA ARG A 69 2.67 -6.03 -7.66
C ARG A 69 3.57 -5.61 -8.84
N HIS A 70 4.24 -6.56 -9.49
CA HIS A 70 5.14 -6.24 -10.61
C HIS A 70 4.44 -5.69 -11.84
N TRP A 71 3.10 -5.90 -11.99
CA TRP A 71 2.31 -5.33 -13.07
C TRP A 71 1.96 -3.85 -12.89
N LEU A 72 2.05 -3.31 -11.66
CA LEU A 72 1.71 -1.91 -11.38
C LEU A 72 2.38 -0.89 -12.30
N PRO A 73 3.71 -0.96 -12.57
CA PRO A 73 4.35 -0.01 -13.48
C PRO A 73 3.81 -0.10 -14.91
N ALA A 74 3.56 -1.32 -15.39
CA ALA A 74 3.03 -1.53 -16.73
C ALA A 74 1.60 -1.00 -16.86
N ILE A 75 0.75 -1.23 -15.84
CA ILE A 75 -0.62 -0.73 -15.80
C ILE A 75 -0.62 0.81 -15.76
N ALA A 76 0.17 1.42 -14.88
CA ALA A 76 0.27 2.88 -14.76
C ALA A 76 0.78 3.52 -16.05
N ALA A 77 1.80 2.92 -16.69
CA ALA A 77 2.32 3.38 -17.97
C ALA A 77 1.27 3.26 -19.09
N ALA A 78 0.56 2.13 -19.16
CA ALA A 78 -0.50 1.93 -20.15
C ALA A 78 -1.62 2.97 -20.00
N ILE A 79 -2.09 3.22 -18.78
CA ILE A 79 -3.09 4.28 -18.50
C ILE A 79 -2.57 5.63 -18.95
N THR A 80 -1.32 5.98 -18.61
CA THR A 80 -0.73 7.27 -18.97
C THR A 80 -0.64 7.43 -20.49
N VAL A 81 -0.21 6.40 -21.20
CA VAL A 81 -0.11 6.42 -22.67
C VAL A 81 -1.49 6.58 -23.29
N VAL A 82 -2.49 5.82 -22.83
CA VAL A 82 -3.86 5.91 -23.36
C VAL A 82 -4.44 7.30 -23.10
N VAL A 83 -4.38 7.83 -21.88
CA VAL A 83 -4.91 9.17 -21.56
C VAL A 83 -4.17 10.26 -22.35
N ALA A 84 -2.84 10.19 -22.42
CA ALA A 84 -2.06 11.17 -23.18
C ALA A 84 -2.37 11.12 -24.67
N SER A 85 -2.54 9.92 -25.24
CA SER A 85 -2.89 9.77 -26.67
C SER A 85 -4.24 10.41 -26.97
N GLN A 86 -5.23 10.30 -26.08
CA GLN A 86 -6.55 10.90 -26.28
C GLN A 86 -6.53 12.44 -26.19
N ILE A 87 -5.62 12.99 -25.39
CA ILE A 87 -5.45 14.46 -25.32
C ILE A 87 -4.70 15.00 -26.54
N LEU A 88 -3.71 14.24 -27.05
CA LEU A 88 -2.88 14.65 -28.18
C LEU A 88 -3.53 14.38 -29.53
N ASP A 89 -4.17 13.22 -29.66
CA ASP A 89 -4.83 12.76 -30.89
C ASP A 89 -6.31 12.56 -30.58
N ARG A 90 -7.11 13.59 -30.84
CA ARG A 90 -8.53 13.62 -30.52
C ARG A 90 -9.29 12.62 -31.37
N PRO A 91 -10.31 11.96 -30.82
CA PRO A 91 -11.21 11.14 -31.61
C PRO A 91 -11.85 11.95 -32.75
N PRO A 92 -11.94 11.39 -33.97
CA PRO A 92 -12.51 12.11 -35.12
C PRO A 92 -14.01 12.45 -34.95
N SER A 93 -14.65 11.89 -33.93
CA SER A 93 -16.04 12.17 -33.55
C SER A 93 -16.20 13.40 -32.68
N VAL A 94 -15.10 14.02 -32.23
CA VAL A 94 -15.15 15.12 -31.25
C VAL A 94 -14.31 16.30 -31.73
N ASP A 95 -14.97 17.45 -31.99
CA ASP A 95 -14.31 18.67 -32.45
C ASP A 95 -13.92 19.62 -31.29
N GLY A 96 -14.27 19.29 -30.06
CA GLY A 96 -14.06 20.14 -28.88
C GLY A 96 -12.68 20.05 -28.25
N ASP A 97 -12.32 21.04 -27.44
CA ASP A 97 -11.07 21.03 -26.66
C ASP A 97 -11.20 20.12 -25.42
N PRO A 98 -10.05 19.52 -24.94
CA PRO A 98 -10.04 18.72 -23.73
C PRO A 98 -10.43 19.55 -22.51
N THR A 99 -11.38 19.03 -21.72
CA THR A 99 -11.93 19.70 -20.53
C THR A 99 -11.42 19.08 -19.21
N THR A 100 -12.08 19.41 -18.13
CA THR A 100 -11.67 19.01 -16.77
C THR A 100 -11.50 17.51 -16.59
N GLY A 101 -12.35 16.68 -17.21
CA GLY A 101 -12.28 15.21 -17.09
C GLY A 101 -10.96 14.66 -17.66
N ALA A 102 -10.57 15.10 -18.85
CA ALA A 102 -9.32 14.68 -19.51
C ALA A 102 -8.08 15.09 -18.70
N TRP A 103 -8.03 16.34 -18.23
CA TRP A 103 -6.92 16.84 -17.41
C TRP A 103 -6.85 16.15 -16.04
N LEU A 104 -8.00 15.86 -15.43
CA LEU A 104 -8.07 15.11 -14.18
C LEU A 104 -7.58 13.67 -14.38
N ALA A 105 -7.96 13.02 -15.49
CA ALA A 105 -7.45 11.69 -15.84
C ALA A 105 -5.93 11.68 -16.01
N LEU A 106 -5.36 12.70 -16.68
CA LEU A 106 -3.91 12.82 -16.83
C LEU A 106 -3.22 13.01 -15.48
N GLY A 107 -3.75 13.90 -14.63
CA GLY A 107 -3.23 14.10 -13.27
C GLY A 107 -3.28 12.81 -12.45
N ALA A 108 -4.38 12.06 -12.53
CA ALA A 108 -4.54 10.77 -11.88
C ALA A 108 -3.51 9.73 -12.36
N ALA A 109 -3.29 9.65 -13.67
CA ALA A 109 -2.29 8.77 -14.27
C ALA A 109 -0.86 9.10 -13.81
N LEU A 110 -0.51 10.38 -13.73
CA LEU A 110 0.79 10.84 -13.21
C LEU A 110 0.97 10.52 -11.73
N VAL A 111 -0.08 10.66 -10.91
CA VAL A 111 -0.07 10.26 -9.50
C VAL A 111 0.14 8.75 -9.37
N MET A 112 -0.47 7.94 -10.22
CA MET A 112 -0.25 6.49 -10.25
C MET A 112 1.19 6.15 -10.64
N CYS A 113 1.76 6.81 -11.64
CA CYS A 113 3.17 6.65 -12.02
C CYS A 113 4.11 7.00 -10.85
N LEU A 114 3.86 8.12 -10.16
CA LEU A 114 4.62 8.49 -8.98
C LEU A 114 4.49 7.44 -7.87
N GLY A 115 3.29 6.96 -7.59
CA GLY A 115 3.05 5.90 -6.63
C GLY A 115 3.80 4.60 -6.96
N THR A 116 3.85 4.22 -8.24
CA THR A 116 4.62 3.04 -8.66
C THR A 116 6.12 3.24 -8.54
N LEU A 117 6.64 4.42 -8.87
CA LEU A 117 8.06 4.78 -8.69
C LEU A 117 8.46 4.72 -7.21
N LEU A 118 7.65 5.26 -6.30
CA LEU A 118 7.88 5.17 -4.86
C LEU A 118 7.86 3.72 -4.37
N THR A 119 7.01 2.89 -4.96
CA THR A 119 6.92 1.46 -4.66
C THR A 119 8.17 0.70 -5.10
N LEU A 120 8.73 1.03 -6.26
CA LEU A 120 9.97 0.45 -6.79
C LEU A 120 11.20 0.93 -6.03
N GLY A 121 11.24 2.22 -5.68
CA GLY A 121 12.36 2.85 -4.97
C GLY A 121 12.47 2.45 -3.49
N ARG A 122 11.59 1.59 -2.96
CA ARG A 122 11.50 1.23 -1.53
C ARG A 122 11.51 2.46 -0.60
N VAL A 123 11.01 3.59 -1.06
CA VAL A 123 10.87 4.79 -0.24
C VAL A 123 9.70 4.55 0.72
N SER A 124 10.00 3.97 1.88
CA SER A 124 9.03 3.77 2.95
C SER A 124 8.91 5.07 3.74
N PHE A 125 7.93 5.90 3.41
CA PHE A 125 7.48 6.92 4.34
C PHE A 125 6.68 6.21 5.44
N ALA A 126 7.27 6.11 6.63
CA ALA A 126 6.57 5.60 7.80
C ALA A 126 5.54 6.66 8.24
N LEU A 127 4.33 6.61 7.69
CA LEU A 127 3.19 7.31 8.27
C LEU A 127 2.85 6.58 9.57
N THR A 128 3.39 7.07 10.68
CA THR A 128 3.01 6.65 12.02
C THR A 128 1.62 7.22 12.28
N VAL A 129 0.58 6.47 11.94
CA VAL A 129 -0.75 6.75 12.47
C VAL A 129 -0.70 6.37 13.94
N GLU A 130 -0.39 7.34 14.78
CA GLU A 130 -0.43 7.19 16.23
C GLU A 130 -1.90 7.05 16.65
N GLY A 131 -2.38 5.79 16.62
CA GLY A 131 -3.65 5.45 17.21
C GLY A 131 -3.56 5.81 18.68
N ARG A 132 -4.36 6.76 19.09
CA ARG A 132 -4.51 7.21 20.47
C ARG A 132 -4.96 6.00 21.29
N ASP A 133 -3.96 5.25 21.79
CA ASP A 133 -4.17 4.11 22.65
C ASP A 133 -4.63 4.65 24.00
N THR A 134 -5.95 4.77 24.18
CA THR A 134 -6.59 5.18 25.43
C THR A 134 -6.55 4.08 26.49
N ARG A 135 -5.83 2.98 26.22
CA ARG A 135 -5.56 1.98 27.25
C ARG A 135 -4.48 2.52 28.17
N ARG A 136 -4.93 3.22 29.21
CA ARG A 136 -4.16 3.53 30.40
C ARG A 136 -3.54 2.22 30.89
N ARG A 137 -2.25 2.02 30.61
CA ARG A 137 -1.48 0.96 31.24
C ARG A 137 -1.48 1.27 32.74
N VAL A 138 -2.32 0.57 33.48
CA VAL A 138 -2.18 0.47 34.92
C VAL A 138 -0.87 -0.28 35.13
N SER A 139 0.14 0.40 35.67
CA SER A 139 1.37 -0.24 36.11
C SER A 139 0.99 -1.37 37.04
N ALA A 140 1.35 -2.60 36.66
CA ALA A 140 1.24 -3.73 37.57
C ALA A 140 2.11 -3.40 38.77
N VAL A 141 1.46 -3.13 39.88
CA VAL A 141 2.13 -3.05 41.18
C VAL A 141 2.57 -4.47 41.49
N ASP A 142 3.88 -4.70 41.39
CA ASP A 142 4.48 -5.97 41.76
C ASP A 142 4.44 -6.07 43.28
N ALA A 143 3.33 -6.65 43.78
CA ALA A 143 3.13 -6.89 45.21
C ALA A 143 3.80 -8.22 45.63
N ARG A 144 4.91 -8.58 45.03
CA ARG A 144 5.77 -9.63 45.58
C ARG A 144 6.64 -9.00 46.65
N THR A 145 6.10 -8.99 47.83
CA THR A 145 6.90 -8.92 49.05
C THR A 145 7.60 -10.28 49.13
N ASP A 146 8.88 -10.33 48.78
CA ASP A 146 9.68 -11.54 49.05
C ASP A 146 9.66 -11.81 50.55
N PRO A 147 9.28 -13.04 50.98
CA PRO A 147 9.39 -13.39 52.38
C PRO A 147 10.88 -13.38 52.77
N PRO A 148 11.21 -12.91 53.98
CA PRO A 148 12.59 -12.85 54.43
C PRO A 148 13.22 -14.22 54.36
N THR A 149 14.32 -14.34 53.64
CA THR A 149 15.14 -15.53 53.54
C THR A 149 15.63 -15.87 54.96
N SER A 150 15.05 -16.89 55.57
CA SER A 150 15.59 -17.45 56.81
C SER A 150 16.92 -18.07 56.48
N GLU A 151 18.02 -17.51 56.98
CA GLU A 151 19.33 -18.13 56.98
C GLU A 151 19.24 -19.49 57.69
N GLY A 152 19.18 -20.57 56.93
CA GLY A 152 19.38 -21.92 57.42
C GLY A 152 20.87 -22.16 57.69
N PRO A 153 21.21 -22.91 58.74
CA PRO A 153 22.60 -23.15 59.13
C PRO A 153 23.36 -23.91 58.05
N ALA A 154 24.62 -23.47 57.82
CA ALA A 154 25.53 -24.01 56.85
C ALA A 154 25.77 -25.51 57.02
N VAL A 155 25.44 -26.30 56.01
CA VAL A 155 25.79 -27.72 55.93
C VAL A 155 27.24 -27.84 55.48
N PRO A 156 28.12 -28.57 56.22
CA PRO A 156 29.51 -28.73 55.89
C PRO A 156 29.67 -29.61 54.63
N THR A 157 30.44 -29.11 53.70
CA THR A 157 30.80 -29.74 52.41
C THR A 157 31.63 -31.00 52.66
N GLY A 158 31.02 -32.16 52.48
CA GLY A 158 31.71 -33.45 52.48
C GLY A 158 32.58 -33.60 51.22
N THR A 159 33.83 -33.87 51.46
CA THR A 159 34.86 -34.18 50.48
C THR A 159 34.51 -35.43 49.66
N THR A 160 34.22 -35.26 48.36
CA THR A 160 34.06 -36.41 47.46
C THR A 160 35.42 -36.80 46.89
N ARG A 161 35.84 -37.96 47.34
CA ARG A 161 37.06 -38.70 46.99
C ARG A 161 37.01 -39.11 45.49
N VAL A 162 37.99 -38.67 44.75
CA VAL A 162 38.26 -39.17 43.39
C VAL A 162 38.77 -40.61 43.47
N MET A 163 38.02 -41.54 42.90
CA MET A 163 38.52 -42.86 42.58
C MET A 163 38.78 -42.94 41.08
N GLY A 164 40.07 -43.09 40.76
CA GLY A 164 40.50 -43.50 39.43
C GLY A 164 40.14 -44.95 39.15
N GLY A 165 39.92 -45.24 37.90
CA GLY A 165 39.70 -46.58 37.36
C GLY A 165 40.22 -46.60 35.97
N GLU A 166 41.49 -47.02 35.82
CA GLU A 166 42.08 -47.52 34.59
C GLU A 166 41.44 -48.84 34.16
N ARG A 167 41.59 -49.10 32.88
CA ARG A 167 41.58 -50.38 32.13
C ARG A 167 40.43 -50.45 31.10
N GLU A 168 40.57 -50.80 29.91
CA GLU A 168 41.59 -51.39 28.95
C GLU A 168 41.15 -51.03 27.56
#